data_0272132cb37b32930f74c6c063ce60fe
#
_entry.id   0272132cb37b32930f74c6c063ce60fe
#
_cell.length_a   1.000
_cell.length_b   1.000
_cell.length_c   1.000
_cell.angle_alpha   90.00
_cell.angle_beta   90.00
_cell.angle_gamma   90.00
#
_symmetry.space_group_name_H-M   'P 1'
#
loop_
_entity.id
_entity.type
_entity.pdbx_description
1 polymer ?
#
loop_
_entity_poly.entity_id
_entity_poly.type
_entity_poly.pdbx_seq_one_letter_code
_entity_poly.pdbx_strand_id
1 'polypeptide(L)'
;RKLAYDAQGRLQSVSLDGQQVAEYRYNALGQRIVKLTPESITTYLYGPDGQLLGEAEHDGSGRKLRAQYYLWLDSLPLATIDADYDAQGKVGNPTLLYLHGDHLDTPRLATDASGQIAWQWQSDAFGRGEALSQGSTQVNLRFPGQYYDAESGLHYNYFRDYDPETGRYVESDPIGLSGGVNTYGYVQGAPLNRIDPLGLAAIEIDIPKSAYDWIPGNIRLPAGRLLGGVLLVASISGATPQADSDTKEQNCPKDCPPCKTISGRIIPVGTLGYRPLDIIPNDEMQHGVYGSHHNMFVANQNPNNCRCFWQKKNYVLKPEQLPKNAVPVEPFIN
;
A
#
# COMPACT_ATOMS: atom_id res chain seq x y z
N ARG A 1 16.29 -23.85 1.76
CA ARG A 1 16.45 -22.52 1.16
C ARG A 1 17.70 -21.85 1.74
N LYS A 2 18.59 -21.28 0.89
CA LYS A 2 19.76 -20.49 1.30
C LYS A 2 19.62 -19.09 0.73
N LEU A 3 19.82 -18.08 1.58
CA LEU A 3 19.77 -16.65 1.22
C LEU A 3 21.19 -16.09 1.29
N ALA A 4 21.58 -15.27 0.33
CA ALA A 4 22.83 -14.52 0.34
C ALA A 4 22.53 -13.01 0.17
N TYR A 5 23.31 -12.21 0.86
CA TYR A 5 23.09 -10.77 0.97
C TYR A 5 24.25 -9.97 0.40
N ASP A 6 23.98 -8.79 -0.11
CA ASP A 6 24.99 -7.83 -0.55
C ASP A 6 25.66 -7.12 0.64
N ALA A 7 26.63 -6.24 0.36
CA ALA A 7 27.36 -5.51 1.39
C ALA A 7 26.50 -4.52 2.19
N GLN A 8 25.29 -4.19 1.69
CA GLN A 8 24.30 -3.33 2.35
C GLN A 8 23.27 -4.14 3.14
N GLY A 9 23.38 -5.49 3.18
CA GLY A 9 22.48 -6.38 3.88
C GLY A 9 21.17 -6.67 3.15
N ARG A 10 21.05 -6.33 1.84
CA ARG A 10 19.87 -6.60 1.02
C ARG A 10 19.99 -7.99 0.39
N LEU A 11 18.88 -8.67 0.19
CA LEU A 11 18.85 -10.00 -0.41
C LEU A 11 19.41 -9.96 -1.84
N GLN A 12 20.55 -10.61 -2.07
CA GLN A 12 21.23 -10.64 -3.37
C GLN A 12 20.87 -11.87 -4.16
N SER A 13 20.76 -13.04 -3.52
CA SER A 13 20.39 -14.26 -4.24
C SER A 13 19.71 -15.28 -3.33
N VAL A 14 18.93 -16.15 -3.96
CA VAL A 14 18.24 -17.27 -3.33
C VAL A 14 18.65 -18.56 -4.03
N SER A 15 18.96 -19.59 -3.21
CA SER A 15 19.20 -20.94 -3.71
C SER A 15 18.25 -21.93 -3.02
N LEU A 16 17.68 -22.85 -3.79
CA LEU A 16 16.89 -23.99 -3.33
C LEU A 16 17.66 -25.28 -3.70
N ASP A 17 17.84 -26.16 -2.74
CA ASP A 17 18.53 -27.46 -2.90
C ASP A 17 19.91 -27.35 -3.59
N GLY A 18 20.61 -26.26 -3.32
CA GLY A 18 21.94 -25.97 -3.86
C GLY A 18 21.97 -25.32 -5.23
N GLN A 19 20.82 -25.11 -5.87
CA GLN A 19 20.70 -24.39 -7.15
C GLN A 19 20.24 -22.96 -6.92
N GLN A 20 20.91 -21.98 -7.56
CA GLN A 20 20.49 -20.60 -7.52
C GLN A 20 19.21 -20.42 -8.38
N VAL A 21 18.13 -19.99 -7.74
CA VAL A 21 16.82 -19.79 -8.39
C VAL A 21 16.56 -18.33 -8.70
N ALA A 22 17.21 -17.39 -7.99
CA ALA A 22 17.11 -15.97 -8.26
C ALA A 22 18.37 -15.19 -7.87
N GLU A 23 18.61 -14.08 -8.59
CA GLU A 23 19.57 -13.02 -8.24
C GLU A 23 18.85 -11.67 -8.37
N TYR A 24 19.10 -10.76 -7.44
CA TYR A 24 18.47 -9.45 -7.39
C TYR A 24 19.48 -8.32 -7.46
N ARG A 25 19.12 -7.22 -8.15
CA ARG A 25 19.96 -6.02 -8.27
C ARG A 25 19.15 -4.78 -7.91
N TYR A 26 19.81 -3.84 -7.26
CA TYR A 26 19.20 -2.67 -6.68
C TYR A 26 19.84 -1.38 -7.22
N ASN A 27 19.04 -0.31 -7.28
CA ASN A 27 19.54 1.03 -7.58
C ASN A 27 20.08 1.72 -6.30
N ALA A 28 20.56 2.96 -6.47
CA ALA A 28 21.09 3.76 -5.37
C ALA A 28 20.05 4.15 -4.30
N LEU A 29 18.74 4.08 -4.62
CA LEU A 29 17.65 4.33 -3.68
C LEU A 29 17.24 3.07 -2.88
N GLY A 30 17.88 1.92 -3.15
CA GLY A 30 17.54 0.64 -2.52
C GLY A 30 16.39 -0.10 -3.20
N GLN A 31 15.83 0.41 -4.29
CA GLN A 31 14.78 -0.26 -5.06
C GLN A 31 15.35 -1.40 -5.88
N ARG A 32 14.69 -2.55 -5.86
CA ARG A 32 15.05 -3.70 -6.69
C ARG A 32 14.64 -3.43 -8.14
N ILE A 33 15.62 -3.25 -9.01
CA ILE A 33 15.40 -2.90 -10.43
C ILE A 33 15.52 -4.08 -11.38
N VAL A 34 16.15 -5.17 -10.95
CA VAL A 34 16.32 -6.39 -11.77
C VAL A 34 16.18 -7.63 -10.91
N LYS A 35 15.48 -8.62 -11.43
CA LYS A 35 15.46 -10.00 -10.97
C LYS A 35 15.94 -10.89 -12.13
N LEU A 36 16.86 -11.78 -11.85
CA LEU A 36 17.39 -12.77 -12.76
C LEU A 36 17.01 -14.15 -12.27
N THR A 37 16.35 -14.93 -13.10
CA THR A 37 16.09 -16.35 -12.88
C THR A 37 16.79 -17.18 -13.97
N PRO A 38 16.86 -18.50 -13.88
CA PRO A 38 17.38 -19.33 -14.97
C PRO A 38 16.64 -19.15 -16.30
N GLU A 39 15.36 -18.76 -16.26
CA GLU A 39 14.47 -18.68 -17.42
C GLU A 39 14.33 -17.25 -17.98
N SER A 40 14.43 -16.23 -17.10
CA SER A 40 14.06 -14.87 -17.50
C SER A 40 14.78 -13.78 -16.72
N ILE A 41 14.68 -12.56 -17.25
CA ILE A 41 15.13 -11.33 -16.62
C ILE A 41 13.90 -10.45 -16.42
N THR A 42 13.57 -10.10 -15.17
CA THR A 42 12.52 -9.13 -14.88
C THR A 42 13.13 -7.79 -14.51
N THR A 43 12.65 -6.72 -15.12
CA THR A 43 13.01 -5.33 -14.79
C THR A 43 11.81 -4.61 -14.17
N TYR A 44 12.06 -3.71 -13.21
CA TYR A 44 11.03 -3.01 -12.45
C TYR A 44 11.10 -1.51 -12.67
N LEU A 45 9.94 -0.87 -12.74
CA LEU A 45 9.76 0.58 -12.87
C LEU A 45 9.04 1.12 -11.63
N TYR A 46 9.63 2.13 -10.99
CA TYR A 46 9.05 2.78 -9.80
C TYR A 46 8.72 4.24 -10.05
N GLY A 47 7.69 4.72 -9.35
CA GLY A 47 7.38 6.13 -9.22
C GLY A 47 8.33 6.88 -8.27
N PRO A 48 8.23 8.21 -8.21
CA PRO A 48 9.07 9.04 -7.35
C PRO A 48 8.91 8.74 -5.85
N ASP A 49 7.76 8.23 -5.45
CA ASP A 49 7.39 7.84 -4.08
C ASP A 49 7.77 6.38 -3.73
N GLY A 50 8.41 5.67 -4.67
CA GLY A 50 8.82 4.27 -4.50
C GLY A 50 7.74 3.25 -4.83
N GLN A 51 6.58 3.67 -5.34
CA GLN A 51 5.50 2.78 -5.75
C GLN A 51 5.86 2.04 -7.04
N LEU A 52 5.58 0.74 -7.11
CA LEU A 52 5.82 -0.06 -8.31
C LEU A 52 4.81 0.31 -9.40
N LEU A 53 5.29 0.90 -10.49
CA LEU A 53 4.47 1.30 -11.65
C LEU A 53 4.39 0.22 -12.71
N GLY A 54 5.34 -0.71 -12.74
CA GLY A 54 5.33 -1.80 -13.70
C GLY A 54 6.55 -2.69 -13.65
N GLU A 55 6.43 -3.78 -14.37
CA GLU A 55 7.50 -4.76 -14.56
C GLU A 55 7.53 -5.23 -16.02
N ALA A 56 8.68 -5.67 -16.47
CA ALA A 56 8.83 -6.26 -17.80
C ALA A 56 9.73 -7.48 -17.74
N GLU A 57 9.23 -8.58 -18.29
CA GLU A 57 9.94 -9.84 -18.43
C GLU A 57 10.65 -9.92 -19.80
N HIS A 58 11.89 -10.39 -19.76
CA HIS A 58 12.74 -10.55 -20.92
C HIS A 58 13.33 -11.96 -20.95
N ASP A 59 13.59 -12.49 -22.12
CA ASP A 59 14.38 -13.72 -22.28
C ASP A 59 15.89 -13.48 -22.05
N GLY A 60 16.67 -14.56 -22.07
CA GLY A 60 18.13 -14.49 -21.88
C GLY A 60 18.89 -13.65 -22.90
N SER A 61 18.28 -13.29 -24.04
CA SER A 61 18.83 -12.37 -25.02
C SER A 61 18.50 -10.89 -24.77
N GLY A 62 17.65 -10.63 -23.78
CA GLY A 62 17.16 -9.29 -23.46
C GLY A 62 15.92 -8.86 -24.28
N ARG A 63 15.33 -9.77 -25.08
CA ARG A 63 14.09 -9.50 -25.80
C ARG A 63 12.92 -9.50 -24.82
N LYS A 64 12.11 -8.44 -24.86
CA LYS A 64 10.92 -8.32 -24.03
C LYS A 64 9.87 -9.37 -24.44
N LEU A 65 9.38 -10.12 -23.46
CA LEU A 65 8.34 -11.13 -23.63
C LEU A 65 6.98 -10.60 -23.18
N ARG A 66 6.97 -9.94 -22.04
CA ARG A 66 5.75 -9.43 -21.38
C ARG A 66 6.05 -8.16 -20.62
N ALA A 67 5.06 -7.31 -20.44
CA ALA A 67 5.07 -6.22 -19.46
C ALA A 67 3.73 -6.16 -18.73
N GLN A 68 3.80 -5.80 -17.46
CA GLN A 68 2.62 -5.52 -16.64
C GLN A 68 2.79 -4.13 -16.03
N TYR A 69 1.75 -3.30 -16.13
CA TYR A 69 1.71 -1.96 -15.54
C TYR A 69 0.62 -1.90 -14.49
N TYR A 70 0.88 -1.17 -13.41
CA TYR A 70 -0.03 -1.00 -12.28
C TYR A 70 -0.59 0.42 -12.29
N LEU A 71 -1.91 0.54 -12.22
CA LEU A 71 -2.62 1.80 -12.10
C LEU A 71 -3.02 2.00 -10.63
N TRP A 72 -2.66 3.15 -10.08
CA TRP A 72 -2.86 3.46 -8.68
C TRP A 72 -3.74 4.69 -8.48
N LEU A 73 -4.46 4.72 -7.36
CA LEU A 73 -5.09 5.90 -6.79
C LEU A 73 -4.53 6.07 -5.37
N ASP A 74 -3.61 6.98 -5.19
CA ASP A 74 -2.79 7.07 -3.97
C ASP A 74 -2.13 5.71 -3.66
N SER A 75 -2.47 5.06 -2.53
CA SER A 75 -1.96 3.73 -2.14
C SER A 75 -2.77 2.56 -2.70
N LEU A 76 -3.96 2.82 -3.24
CA LEU A 76 -4.89 1.78 -3.70
C LEU A 76 -4.53 1.33 -5.13
N PRO A 77 -4.17 0.06 -5.36
CA PRO A 77 -4.00 -0.47 -6.71
C PRO A 77 -5.38 -0.70 -7.36
N LEU A 78 -5.65 0.01 -8.48
CA LEU A 78 -6.94 -0.02 -9.16
C LEU A 78 -7.02 -1.07 -10.26
N ALA A 79 -5.94 -1.23 -11.01
CA ALA A 79 -5.94 -2.10 -12.18
C ALA A 79 -4.52 -2.50 -12.59
N THR A 80 -4.45 -3.56 -13.41
CA THR A 80 -3.24 -3.90 -14.18
C THR A 80 -3.51 -3.83 -15.67
N ILE A 81 -2.48 -3.49 -16.44
CA ILE A 81 -2.45 -3.60 -17.89
C ILE A 81 -1.34 -4.59 -18.25
N ASP A 82 -1.73 -5.74 -18.78
CA ASP A 82 -0.83 -6.79 -19.24
C ASP A 82 -0.62 -6.69 -20.75
N ALA A 83 0.61 -6.77 -21.21
CA ALA A 83 0.97 -6.70 -22.61
C ALA A 83 2.02 -7.76 -22.96
N ASP A 84 1.69 -8.68 -23.86
CA ASP A 84 2.62 -9.65 -24.42
C ASP A 84 3.29 -9.08 -25.68
N TYR A 85 4.51 -9.52 -25.96
CA TYR A 85 5.31 -9.07 -27.10
C TYR A 85 5.66 -10.26 -27.99
N ASP A 86 5.49 -10.09 -29.30
CA ASP A 86 5.88 -11.10 -30.27
C ASP A 86 7.42 -11.15 -30.51
N ALA A 87 7.86 -12.07 -31.36
CA ALA A 87 9.28 -12.25 -31.69
C ALA A 87 9.92 -11.01 -32.34
N GLN A 88 9.14 -10.12 -32.91
CA GLN A 88 9.56 -8.86 -33.53
C GLN A 88 9.50 -7.68 -32.57
N GLY A 89 9.10 -7.89 -31.29
CA GLY A 89 8.96 -6.87 -30.28
C GLY A 89 7.67 -6.03 -30.43
N LYS A 90 6.73 -6.46 -31.25
CA LYS A 90 5.44 -5.80 -31.39
C LYS A 90 4.53 -6.23 -30.24
N VAL A 91 3.89 -5.25 -29.61
CA VAL A 91 2.92 -5.49 -28.55
C VAL A 91 1.63 -6.08 -29.11
N GLY A 92 1.12 -7.13 -28.45
CA GLY A 92 -0.20 -7.68 -28.67
C GLY A 92 -1.32 -6.79 -28.14
N ASN A 93 -2.54 -7.31 -28.12
CA ASN A 93 -3.66 -6.59 -27.49
C ASN A 93 -3.48 -6.59 -25.99
N PRO A 94 -3.39 -5.40 -25.33
CA PRO A 94 -3.26 -5.34 -23.88
C PRO A 94 -4.54 -5.86 -23.20
N THR A 95 -4.35 -6.54 -22.07
CA THR A 95 -5.45 -6.98 -21.20
C THR A 95 -5.52 -6.06 -19.99
N LEU A 96 -6.69 -5.45 -19.76
CA LEU A 96 -6.97 -4.66 -18.57
C LEU A 96 -7.70 -5.52 -17.55
N LEU A 97 -7.17 -5.55 -16.31
CA LEU A 97 -7.81 -6.20 -15.18
C LEU A 97 -8.05 -5.18 -14.08
N TYR A 98 -9.25 -5.19 -13.50
CA TYR A 98 -9.63 -4.34 -12.37
C TYR A 98 -9.29 -5.06 -11.07
N LEU A 99 -8.53 -4.40 -10.19
CA LEU A 99 -8.13 -4.95 -8.91
C LEU A 99 -9.15 -4.55 -7.83
N HIS A 100 -9.45 -5.50 -6.97
CA HIS A 100 -10.33 -5.32 -5.82
C HIS A 100 -9.54 -5.60 -4.55
N GLY A 101 -9.31 -4.54 -3.77
CA GLY A 101 -8.56 -4.59 -2.51
C GLY A 101 -9.44 -4.89 -1.31
N ASP A 102 -8.80 -5.35 -0.24
CA ASP A 102 -9.40 -5.39 1.09
C ASP A 102 -9.27 -4.01 1.79
N HIS A 103 -9.61 -3.95 3.06
CA HIS A 103 -9.56 -2.75 3.89
C HIS A 103 -8.14 -2.20 4.15
N LEU A 104 -7.10 -2.94 3.77
CA LEU A 104 -5.70 -2.52 3.83
C LEU A 104 -5.15 -2.12 2.46
N ASP A 105 -6.00 -1.98 1.44
CA ASP A 105 -5.62 -1.79 0.03
C ASP A 105 -4.85 -2.99 -0.58
N THR A 106 -4.95 -4.17 0.05
CA THR A 106 -4.32 -5.40 -0.46
C THR A 106 -5.15 -5.99 -1.58
N PRO A 107 -4.64 -6.18 -2.81
CA PRO A 107 -5.38 -6.84 -3.88
C PRO A 107 -5.75 -8.27 -3.49
N ARG A 108 -7.05 -8.60 -3.55
CA ARG A 108 -7.57 -9.93 -3.26
C ARG A 108 -8.19 -10.60 -4.47
N LEU A 109 -8.64 -9.80 -5.43
CA LEU A 109 -9.34 -10.26 -6.62
C LEU A 109 -8.96 -9.38 -7.82
N ALA A 110 -8.87 -9.97 -9.00
CA ALA A 110 -8.83 -9.24 -10.26
C ALA A 110 -9.94 -9.73 -11.18
N THR A 111 -10.65 -8.80 -11.82
CA THR A 111 -11.70 -9.11 -12.78
C THR A 111 -11.40 -8.50 -14.14
N ASP A 112 -11.87 -9.14 -15.19
CA ASP A 112 -11.88 -8.57 -16.54
C ASP A 112 -13.02 -7.55 -16.74
N ALA A 113 -13.11 -6.97 -17.93
CA ALA A 113 -14.15 -5.99 -18.28
C ALA A 113 -15.58 -6.56 -18.26
N SER A 114 -15.74 -7.88 -18.29
CA SER A 114 -17.05 -8.55 -18.17
C SER A 114 -17.43 -8.86 -16.71
N GLY A 115 -16.54 -8.58 -15.77
CA GLY A 115 -16.71 -8.90 -14.35
C GLY A 115 -16.35 -10.35 -13.99
N GLN A 116 -15.73 -11.11 -14.91
CA GLN A 116 -15.27 -12.46 -14.61
C GLN A 116 -13.96 -12.41 -13.82
N ILE A 117 -13.85 -13.30 -12.82
CA ILE A 117 -12.65 -13.41 -11.98
C ILE A 117 -11.51 -13.98 -12.84
N ALA A 118 -10.45 -13.20 -13.03
CA ALA A 118 -9.24 -13.61 -13.73
C ALA A 118 -8.13 -14.05 -12.77
N TRP A 119 -8.12 -13.51 -11.56
CA TRP A 119 -7.15 -13.84 -10.52
C TRP A 119 -7.77 -13.64 -9.13
N GLN A 120 -7.34 -14.45 -8.16
CA GLN A 120 -7.74 -14.35 -6.77
C GLN A 120 -6.61 -14.79 -5.86
N TRP A 121 -6.34 -14.06 -4.77
CA TRP A 121 -5.39 -14.45 -3.74
C TRP A 121 -6.09 -14.68 -2.41
N GLN A 122 -5.99 -15.92 -1.90
CA GLN A 122 -6.48 -16.32 -0.59
C GLN A 122 -5.29 -16.59 0.33
N SER A 123 -5.27 -15.98 1.51
CA SER A 123 -4.21 -16.14 2.47
C SER A 123 -4.72 -16.15 3.89
N ASP A 124 -3.89 -16.65 4.83
CA ASP A 124 -4.08 -16.38 6.24
C ASP A 124 -3.77 -14.90 6.58
N ALA A 125 -3.87 -14.55 7.86
CA ALA A 125 -3.63 -13.18 8.32
C ALA A 125 -2.21 -12.67 8.03
N PHE A 126 -1.22 -13.55 7.91
CA PHE A 126 0.17 -13.21 7.62
C PHE A 126 0.55 -13.34 6.15
N GLY A 127 -0.42 -13.58 5.26
CA GLY A 127 -0.19 -13.60 3.83
C GLY A 127 0.29 -14.94 3.28
N ARG A 128 0.34 -16.01 4.10
CA ARG A 128 0.60 -17.35 3.61
C ARG A 128 -0.64 -17.89 2.90
N GLY A 129 -0.49 -18.22 1.64
CA GLY A 129 -1.60 -18.72 0.82
C GLY A 129 -1.26 -18.75 -0.66
N GLU A 130 -2.23 -19.17 -1.45
CA GLU A 130 -2.08 -19.39 -2.87
C GLU A 130 -2.92 -18.41 -3.68
N ALA A 131 -2.39 -18.04 -4.85
CA ALA A 131 -3.14 -17.32 -5.86
C ALA A 131 -3.71 -18.29 -6.88
N LEU A 132 -5.00 -18.14 -7.18
CA LEU A 132 -5.70 -18.85 -8.25
C LEU A 132 -5.82 -17.92 -9.46
N SER A 133 -5.38 -18.38 -10.63
CA SER A 133 -5.37 -17.59 -11.86
C SER A 133 -6.12 -18.32 -12.97
N GLN A 134 -6.74 -17.56 -13.86
CA GLN A 134 -7.23 -18.06 -15.13
C GLN A 134 -6.19 -17.76 -16.22
N GLY A 135 -5.79 -18.81 -16.94
CA GLY A 135 -4.77 -18.70 -17.99
C GLY A 135 -3.40 -18.25 -17.45
N SER A 136 -2.77 -17.28 -18.12
CA SER A 136 -1.46 -16.73 -17.79
C SER A 136 -1.52 -15.49 -16.89
N THR A 137 -2.69 -15.13 -16.38
CA THR A 137 -2.87 -13.95 -15.52
C THR A 137 -2.07 -14.10 -14.22
N GLN A 138 -1.27 -13.10 -13.89
CA GLN A 138 -0.54 -13.02 -12.63
C GLN A 138 -0.67 -11.62 -12.03
N VAL A 139 -0.91 -11.55 -10.72
CA VAL A 139 -0.81 -10.32 -9.95
C VAL A 139 0.14 -10.61 -8.80
N ASN A 140 1.30 -9.96 -8.82
CA ASN A 140 2.36 -10.20 -7.83
C ASN A 140 2.29 -9.26 -6.63
N LEU A 141 1.41 -8.26 -6.64
CA LEU A 141 1.16 -7.41 -5.48
C LEU A 141 0.58 -8.26 -4.33
N ARG A 142 1.04 -7.94 -3.09
CA ARG A 142 0.59 -8.58 -1.84
C ARG A 142 0.14 -7.50 -0.85
N PHE A 143 0.51 -7.58 0.41
CA PHE A 143 0.25 -6.47 1.34
C PHE A 143 0.86 -5.17 0.81
N PRO A 144 0.36 -3.98 1.23
CA PRO A 144 0.90 -2.71 0.73
C PRO A 144 2.43 -2.65 0.76
N GLY A 145 3.02 -2.36 -0.40
CA GLY A 145 4.47 -2.35 -0.61
C GLY A 145 5.09 -3.69 -0.97
N GLN A 146 4.36 -4.81 -0.85
CA GLN A 146 4.89 -6.15 -1.08
C GLN A 146 4.67 -6.64 -2.51
N TYR A 147 5.69 -7.33 -3.02
CA TYR A 147 5.71 -8.00 -4.31
C TYR A 147 6.14 -9.48 -4.14
N TYR A 148 5.33 -10.40 -4.61
CA TYR A 148 5.56 -11.84 -4.50
C TYR A 148 6.59 -12.36 -5.50
N ASP A 149 7.56 -13.10 -4.99
CA ASP A 149 8.57 -13.81 -5.77
C ASP A 149 8.29 -15.31 -5.75
N ALA A 150 7.73 -15.83 -6.85
CA ALA A 150 7.31 -17.23 -6.96
C ALA A 150 8.49 -18.22 -6.78
N GLU A 151 9.68 -17.84 -7.23
CA GLU A 151 10.89 -18.67 -7.15
C GLU A 151 11.43 -18.85 -5.74
N SER A 152 11.14 -17.90 -4.83
CA SER A 152 11.62 -17.95 -3.44
C SER A 152 10.51 -18.17 -2.42
N GLY A 153 9.26 -17.85 -2.77
CA GLY A 153 8.13 -17.77 -1.88
C GLY A 153 8.17 -16.57 -0.92
N LEU A 154 9.11 -15.64 -1.13
CA LEU A 154 9.22 -14.42 -0.34
C LEU A 154 8.38 -13.29 -0.98
N HIS A 155 8.11 -12.26 -0.17
CA HIS A 155 7.54 -11.00 -0.64
C HIS A 155 8.59 -9.89 -0.49
N TYR A 156 9.12 -9.40 -1.62
CA TYR A 156 9.97 -8.22 -1.62
C TYR A 156 9.17 -7.00 -1.11
N ASN A 157 9.67 -6.30 -0.11
CA ASN A 157 9.03 -5.15 0.53
C ASN A 157 10.03 -3.98 0.65
N TYR A 158 10.47 -3.45 -0.49
CA TYR A 158 11.40 -2.33 -0.65
C TYR A 158 12.74 -2.54 0.07
N PHE A 159 12.84 -2.30 1.37
CA PHE A 159 14.08 -2.39 2.15
C PHE A 159 14.32 -3.77 2.77
N ARG A 160 13.32 -4.64 2.79
CA ARG A 160 13.39 -6.00 3.35
C ARG A 160 12.61 -6.99 2.50
N ASP A 161 12.86 -8.26 2.72
CA ASP A 161 12.07 -9.35 2.14
C ASP A 161 11.27 -10.03 3.26
N TYR A 162 9.98 -10.20 3.03
CA TYR A 162 9.05 -10.78 4.00
C TYR A 162 8.81 -12.26 3.69
N ASP A 163 8.87 -13.10 4.73
CA ASP A 163 8.57 -14.53 4.64
C ASP A 163 7.18 -14.80 5.22
N PRO A 164 6.15 -15.04 4.37
CA PRO A 164 4.80 -15.31 4.84
C PRO A 164 4.67 -16.63 5.62
N GLU A 165 5.59 -17.60 5.41
CA GLU A 165 5.60 -18.87 6.16
C GLU A 165 5.93 -18.66 7.63
N THR A 166 6.78 -17.68 7.95
CA THR A 166 7.19 -17.34 9.30
C THR A 166 6.51 -16.09 9.86
N GLY A 167 5.82 -15.31 9.02
CA GLY A 167 5.19 -14.05 9.39
C GLY A 167 6.20 -12.95 9.77
N ARG A 168 7.42 -13.00 9.21
CA ARG A 168 8.55 -12.15 9.61
C ARG A 168 9.38 -11.72 8.39
N TYR A 169 10.12 -10.64 8.55
CA TYR A 169 11.20 -10.29 7.62
C TYR A 169 12.37 -11.26 7.75
N VAL A 170 13.08 -11.49 6.64
CA VAL A 170 14.31 -12.32 6.63
C VAL A 170 15.56 -11.48 6.91
N GLU A 171 15.48 -10.14 6.79
CA GLU A 171 16.51 -9.19 7.22
C GLU A 171 16.12 -8.47 8.51
N SER A 172 17.15 -8.07 9.28
CA SER A 172 16.98 -7.11 10.37
C SER A 172 16.61 -5.74 9.82
N ASP A 173 15.77 -5.01 10.54
CA ASP A 173 15.35 -3.66 10.17
C ASP A 173 16.57 -2.75 9.99
N PRO A 174 16.75 -2.08 8.83
CA PRO A 174 17.87 -1.17 8.60
C PRO A 174 17.82 0.09 9.47
N ILE A 175 16.66 0.48 10.02
CA ILE A 175 16.53 1.55 11.01
C ILE A 175 16.66 1.04 12.46
N GLY A 176 16.97 -0.25 12.64
CA GLY A 176 17.19 -0.88 13.93
C GLY A 176 15.97 -0.81 14.84
N LEU A 177 16.18 -0.50 16.11
CA LEU A 177 15.12 -0.43 17.12
C LEU A 177 14.12 0.71 16.90
N SER A 178 14.39 1.64 15.99
CA SER A 178 13.44 2.70 15.62
C SER A 178 12.19 2.16 14.92
N GLY A 179 12.30 1.00 14.24
CA GLY A 179 11.17 0.29 13.63
C GLY A 179 10.41 -0.61 14.62
N GLY A 180 10.96 -0.86 15.82
CA GLY A 180 10.37 -1.70 16.85
C GLY A 180 11.39 -2.55 17.57
N VAL A 181 11.03 -3.09 18.76
CA VAL A 181 11.94 -3.92 19.58
C VAL A 181 12.31 -5.25 18.92
N ASN A 182 11.47 -5.77 18.04
CA ASN A 182 11.76 -6.94 17.21
C ASN A 182 12.10 -6.49 15.79
N THR A 183 13.40 -6.40 15.49
CA THR A 183 13.89 -5.91 14.19
C THR A 183 13.54 -6.81 12.99
N TYR A 184 13.01 -8.00 13.22
CA TYR A 184 12.50 -8.91 12.20
C TYR A 184 10.97 -8.97 12.16
N GLY A 185 10.29 -8.25 13.06
CA GLY A 185 8.83 -8.32 13.19
C GLY A 185 8.11 -7.58 12.05
N TYR A 186 7.10 -8.22 11.47
CA TYR A 186 6.18 -7.56 10.55
C TYR A 186 5.04 -6.93 11.34
N VAL A 187 4.80 -5.63 11.13
CA VAL A 187 3.71 -4.79 11.65
C VAL A 187 3.34 -5.05 13.12
N GLN A 188 4.37 -5.38 13.94
CA GLN A 188 4.21 -5.69 15.37
C GLN A 188 3.23 -6.84 15.67
N GLY A 189 3.08 -7.80 14.72
CA GLY A 189 2.17 -8.93 14.83
C GLY A 189 0.71 -8.61 14.60
N ALA A 190 0.38 -7.45 14.00
CA ALA A 190 -0.98 -7.00 13.76
C ALA A 190 -1.29 -6.78 12.25
N PRO A 191 -1.14 -7.82 11.39
CA PRO A 191 -1.23 -7.67 9.93
C PRO A 191 -2.64 -7.41 9.41
N LEU A 192 -3.68 -7.43 10.25
CA LEU A 192 -5.05 -7.13 9.86
C LEU A 192 -5.44 -5.67 10.02
N ASN A 193 -4.59 -4.86 10.68
CA ASN A 193 -4.89 -3.43 10.94
C ASN A 193 -3.64 -2.54 10.86
N ARG A 194 -2.53 -3.07 10.40
CA ARG A 194 -1.28 -2.34 10.17
C ARG A 194 -0.64 -2.76 8.87
N ILE A 195 0.02 -1.81 8.23
CA ILE A 195 0.79 -2.02 7.00
C ILE A 195 2.22 -1.49 7.20
N ASP A 196 3.14 -1.96 6.36
CA ASP A 196 4.52 -1.46 6.30
C ASP A 196 4.97 -1.38 4.83
N PRO A 197 4.59 -0.32 4.11
CA PRO A 197 4.81 -0.23 2.66
C PRO A 197 6.26 -0.18 2.22
N LEU A 198 7.17 0.19 3.12
CA LEU A 198 8.60 0.30 2.82
C LEU A 198 9.45 -0.79 3.49
N GLY A 199 8.86 -1.63 4.33
CA GLY A 199 9.62 -2.58 5.11
C GLY A 199 10.52 -1.91 6.17
N LEU A 200 10.04 -0.80 6.80
CA LEU A 200 10.78 -0.04 7.82
C LEU A 200 9.99 0.15 9.11
N ALA A 201 8.69 0.45 9.01
CA ALA A 201 7.89 0.80 10.17
C ALA A 201 6.41 0.51 9.95
N ALA A 202 5.76 -0.04 10.96
CA ALA A 202 4.33 -0.30 10.95
C ALA A 202 3.53 1.00 10.98
N ILE A 203 2.55 1.14 10.07
CA ILE A 203 1.56 2.21 10.02
C ILE A 203 0.22 1.60 10.42
N GLU A 204 -0.44 2.17 11.43
CA GLU A 204 -1.78 1.77 11.83
C GLU A 204 -2.81 2.35 10.86
N ILE A 205 -3.68 1.50 10.34
CA ILE A 205 -4.81 1.92 9.51
C ILE A 205 -6.01 2.12 10.41
N ASP A 206 -6.45 3.36 10.54
CA ASP A 206 -7.72 3.69 11.19
C ASP A 206 -8.87 3.23 10.30
N ILE A 207 -9.42 2.05 10.61
CA ILE A 207 -10.65 1.57 9.98
C ILE A 207 -11.81 2.28 10.69
N PRO A 208 -12.54 3.20 10.01
CA PRO A 208 -13.65 3.89 10.64
C PRO A 208 -14.67 2.87 11.16
N LYS A 209 -15.10 3.02 12.41
CA LYS A 209 -16.16 2.16 12.98
C LYS A 209 -17.42 2.12 12.08
N SER A 210 -17.70 3.21 11.37
CA SER A 210 -18.76 3.27 10.35
C SER A 210 -18.64 2.26 9.22
N ALA A 211 -17.46 1.72 8.94
CA ALA A 211 -17.29 0.64 7.97
C ALA A 211 -17.90 -0.68 8.46
N TYR A 212 -18.09 -0.85 9.77
CA TYR A 212 -18.71 -2.03 10.37
C TYR A 212 -20.19 -1.82 10.74
N ASP A 213 -20.65 -0.57 10.90
CA ASP A 213 -21.98 -0.25 11.40
C ASP A 213 -23.10 -0.54 10.40
N TRP A 214 -22.78 -0.72 9.11
CA TRP A 214 -23.79 -1.09 8.11
C TRP A 214 -23.98 -2.61 7.94
N ILE A 215 -23.21 -3.45 8.65
CA ILE A 215 -23.47 -4.89 8.71
C ILE A 215 -24.72 -5.08 9.58
N PRO A 216 -25.88 -5.49 9.02
CA PRO A 216 -27.06 -5.68 9.81
C PRO A 216 -26.79 -6.67 10.95
N GLY A 217 -27.04 -6.26 12.21
CA GLY A 217 -26.76 -7.05 13.41
C GLY A 217 -27.50 -8.39 13.56
N ASN A 218 -28.10 -8.88 12.48
CA ASN A 218 -28.87 -10.13 12.43
C ASN A 218 -28.19 -11.27 11.68
N ILE A 219 -26.96 -11.11 11.21
CA ILE A 219 -26.20 -12.26 10.69
C ILE A 219 -25.62 -13.02 11.89
N ARG A 220 -26.44 -13.89 12.49
CA ARG A 220 -25.92 -14.95 13.35
C ARG A 220 -25.22 -15.97 12.47
N LEU A 221 -23.89 -15.87 12.42
CA LEU A 221 -23.07 -16.96 11.90
C LEU A 221 -23.26 -18.18 12.81
N PRO A 222 -23.56 -19.38 12.27
CA PRO A 222 -23.60 -20.57 13.09
C PRO A 222 -22.24 -20.77 13.75
N ALA A 223 -22.24 -21.02 15.07
CA ALA A 223 -21.04 -21.33 15.82
C ALA A 223 -20.37 -22.57 15.25
N GLY A 224 -19.19 -22.42 14.68
CA GLY A 224 -18.34 -23.52 14.23
C GLY A 224 -17.96 -23.44 12.76
N ARG A 225 -16.83 -22.84 12.53
CA ARG A 225 -15.86 -22.87 11.43
C ARG A 225 -15.56 -21.47 10.90
N LEU A 226 -14.44 -20.93 11.34
CA LEU A 226 -13.69 -19.89 10.64
C LEU A 226 -13.13 -20.52 9.36
N LEU A 227 -13.84 -20.38 8.26
CA LEU A 227 -13.28 -20.50 6.92
C LEU A 227 -12.95 -19.07 6.48
N GLY A 228 -11.72 -18.91 5.98
CA GLY A 228 -11.13 -17.65 5.56
C GLY A 228 -12.07 -16.72 4.79
N GLY A 229 -11.93 -15.42 5.07
CA GLY A 229 -12.85 -14.38 4.63
C GLY A 229 -13.14 -14.37 3.15
N VAL A 230 -14.32 -14.83 2.79
CA VAL A 230 -14.94 -14.55 1.49
C VAL A 230 -15.90 -13.39 1.74
N LEU A 231 -15.54 -12.21 1.23
CA LEU A 231 -16.49 -11.10 1.12
C LEU A 231 -17.47 -11.45 -0.02
N LEU A 232 -18.67 -11.88 0.34
CA LEU A 232 -19.79 -12.02 -0.60
C LEU A 232 -20.19 -10.62 -1.07
N VAL A 233 -19.88 -10.28 -2.31
CA VAL A 233 -20.45 -9.11 -2.98
C VAL A 233 -21.91 -9.44 -3.30
N ALA A 234 -22.81 -9.01 -2.43
CA ALA A 234 -24.22 -8.99 -2.74
C ALA A 234 -24.51 -7.86 -3.74
N SER A 235 -25.04 -8.20 -4.91
CA SER A 235 -25.53 -7.24 -5.91
C SER A 235 -26.59 -6.34 -5.28
N ILE A 236 -26.32 -5.05 -5.13
CA ILE A 236 -27.29 -4.07 -4.65
C ILE A 236 -27.94 -3.41 -5.87
N SER A 237 -29.16 -3.81 -6.17
CA SER A 237 -30.07 -3.04 -7.02
C SER A 237 -30.57 -1.82 -6.23
N GLY A 238 -30.29 -0.66 -6.73
CA GLY A 238 -30.91 0.64 -6.57
C GLY A 238 -31.56 1.00 -5.22
N ALA A 239 -30.86 1.83 -4.44
CA ALA A 239 -31.47 2.83 -3.56
C ALA A 239 -30.53 4.01 -3.45
N THR A 240 -30.98 5.17 -3.87
CA THR A 240 -30.30 6.47 -3.68
C THR A 240 -30.26 6.81 -2.19
N PRO A 241 -29.11 7.15 -1.60
CA PRO A 241 -29.08 7.66 -0.24
C PRO A 241 -29.59 9.11 -0.21
N GLN A 242 -30.63 9.33 0.58
CA GLN A 242 -31.05 10.66 1.02
C GLN A 242 -29.98 11.20 1.98
N ALA A 243 -29.50 12.41 1.70
CA ALA A 243 -28.56 13.10 2.58
C ALA A 243 -29.25 13.50 3.87
N ASP A 244 -28.90 12.86 4.97
CA ASP A 244 -29.24 13.34 6.31
C ASP A 244 -28.13 14.29 6.80
N SER A 245 -28.53 15.56 6.91
CA SER A 245 -27.76 16.62 7.51
C SER A 245 -27.88 16.59 9.03
N ASP A 246 -27.05 15.80 9.71
CA ASP A 246 -26.81 15.95 11.15
C ASP A 246 -25.32 15.72 11.45
N THR A 247 -24.51 16.74 11.18
CA THR A 247 -23.20 16.87 11.80
C THR A 247 -23.39 17.19 13.28
N LYS A 248 -23.52 16.15 14.11
CA LYS A 248 -23.30 16.30 15.55
C LYS A 248 -21.82 16.64 15.74
N GLU A 249 -21.55 17.85 16.19
CA GLU A 249 -20.27 18.23 16.82
C GLU A 249 -19.94 17.16 17.87
N GLN A 250 -18.96 16.31 17.59
CA GLN A 250 -18.40 15.39 18.59
C GLN A 250 -17.63 16.25 19.59
N ASN A 251 -18.27 16.54 20.72
CA ASN A 251 -17.62 17.18 21.86
C ASN A 251 -16.48 16.26 22.33
N CYS A 252 -15.24 16.71 22.20
CA CYS A 252 -14.11 16.11 22.94
C CYS A 252 -14.46 16.05 24.43
N PRO A 253 -14.06 14.98 25.17
CA PRO A 253 -14.21 14.96 26.61
C PRO A 253 -13.61 16.24 27.19
N LYS A 254 -14.30 16.87 28.18
CA LYS A 254 -13.88 18.16 28.75
C LYS A 254 -12.49 18.14 29.42
N ASP A 255 -11.88 16.97 29.55
CA ASP A 255 -10.67 16.73 30.34
C ASP A 255 -9.41 16.39 29.49
N CYS A 256 -9.48 16.42 28.15
CA CYS A 256 -8.28 16.18 27.33
C CYS A 256 -7.33 17.39 27.41
N PRO A 257 -6.01 17.15 27.59
CA PRO A 257 -5.02 18.23 27.53
C PRO A 257 -4.97 18.83 26.12
N PRO A 258 -4.62 20.12 25.97
CA PRO A 258 -4.53 20.76 24.68
C PRO A 258 -3.44 20.11 23.81
N CYS A 259 -3.68 20.04 22.49
CA CYS A 259 -2.71 19.51 21.53
C CYS A 259 -1.44 20.37 21.53
N LYS A 260 -0.27 19.74 21.75
CA LYS A 260 1.02 20.40 21.80
C LYS A 260 1.97 19.79 20.76
N THR A 261 2.60 20.62 19.93
CA THR A 261 3.59 20.17 18.95
C THR A 261 4.96 19.91 19.58
N ILE A 262 5.85 19.24 18.83
CA ILE A 262 7.24 19.02 19.27
C ILE A 262 8.02 20.31 19.51
N SER A 263 7.65 21.42 18.84
CA SER A 263 8.21 22.75 19.10
C SER A 263 7.62 23.40 20.35
N GLY A 264 6.67 22.77 21.04
CA GLY A 264 6.03 23.28 22.24
C GLY A 264 4.83 24.19 21.99
N ARG A 265 4.42 24.40 20.73
CA ARG A 265 3.25 25.20 20.36
C ARG A 265 1.96 24.51 20.73
N ILE A 266 1.01 25.21 21.35
CA ILE A 266 -0.34 24.73 21.60
C ILE A 266 -1.18 24.99 20.34
N ILE A 267 -1.81 23.94 19.82
CA ILE A 267 -2.65 23.98 18.62
C ILE A 267 -4.09 23.61 19.02
N PRO A 268 -5.04 24.54 18.95
CA PRO A 268 -6.45 24.23 19.19
C PRO A 268 -6.97 23.20 18.14
N VAL A 269 -7.86 22.31 18.57
CA VAL A 269 -8.60 21.42 17.66
C VAL A 269 -9.38 22.26 16.65
N GLY A 270 -9.40 21.86 15.38
CA GLY A 270 -10.00 22.63 14.30
C GLY A 270 -9.05 23.64 13.62
N THR A 271 -7.83 23.86 14.15
CA THR A 271 -6.84 24.73 13.51
C THR A 271 -6.44 24.17 12.16
N LEU A 272 -6.47 25.01 11.11
CA LEU A 272 -5.98 24.64 9.79
C LEU A 272 -4.46 24.60 9.79
N GLY A 273 -3.91 23.52 9.24
CA GLY A 273 -2.48 23.35 9.01
C GLY A 273 -2.15 23.23 7.53
N TYR A 274 -0.91 23.50 7.18
CA TYR A 274 -0.40 23.31 5.82
C TYR A 274 0.99 22.68 5.85
N ARG A 275 1.30 21.88 4.83
CA ARG A 275 2.67 21.39 4.58
C ARG A 275 3.44 22.39 3.72
N PRO A 276 4.77 22.23 3.64
CA PRO A 276 5.59 23.04 2.73
C PRO A 276 4.98 23.08 1.34
N LEU A 277 5.27 24.17 0.63
CA LEU A 277 4.79 24.42 -0.71
C LEU A 277 5.27 23.33 -1.68
N ASP A 278 4.35 22.70 -2.38
CA ASP A 278 4.66 21.84 -3.52
C ASP A 278 5.00 22.78 -4.69
N ILE A 279 6.27 22.82 -5.10
CA ILE A 279 6.75 23.68 -6.18
C ILE A 279 6.62 22.90 -7.49
N ILE A 280 5.66 23.30 -8.32
CA ILE A 280 5.43 22.75 -9.65
C ILE A 280 5.37 23.86 -10.70
N PRO A 281 5.72 23.61 -11.97
CA PRO A 281 5.56 24.57 -13.05
C PRO A 281 4.13 25.08 -13.18
N ASN A 282 3.97 26.37 -13.59
CA ASN A 282 2.65 27.00 -13.69
C ASN A 282 1.75 26.41 -14.78
N ASP A 283 2.33 25.69 -15.74
CA ASP A 283 1.64 24.98 -16.83
C ASP A 283 1.30 23.53 -16.49
N GLU A 284 1.75 23.03 -15.35
CA GLU A 284 1.40 21.71 -14.84
C GLU A 284 0.27 21.77 -13.81
N MET A 285 -0.60 20.74 -13.84
CA MET A 285 -1.70 20.58 -12.89
C MET A 285 -1.44 19.41 -11.96
N GLN A 286 -1.52 19.67 -10.64
CA GLN A 286 -1.46 18.63 -9.61
C GLN A 286 -2.58 18.84 -8.60
N HIS A 287 -3.21 17.76 -8.13
CA HIS A 287 -4.36 17.81 -7.21
C HIS A 287 -5.50 18.75 -7.68
N GLY A 288 -5.69 18.89 -9.01
CA GLY A 288 -6.70 19.76 -9.58
C GLY A 288 -6.37 21.26 -9.59
N VAL A 289 -5.11 21.65 -9.30
CA VAL A 289 -4.65 23.05 -9.26
C VAL A 289 -3.39 23.21 -10.11
N TYR A 290 -3.35 24.30 -10.90
CA TYR A 290 -2.15 24.68 -11.66
C TYR A 290 -1.18 25.47 -10.80
N GLY A 291 0.12 25.18 -10.95
CA GLY A 291 1.21 25.85 -10.23
C GLY A 291 1.35 25.43 -8.77
N SER A 292 2.28 26.06 -8.07
CA SER A 292 2.64 25.71 -6.69
C SER A 292 1.48 25.88 -5.71
N HIS A 293 1.30 24.91 -4.79
CA HIS A 293 0.20 24.89 -3.82
C HIS A 293 0.60 24.23 -2.49
N HIS A 294 -0.21 24.47 -1.45
CA HIS A 294 -0.07 23.82 -0.15
C HIS A 294 -1.12 22.73 0.05
N ASN A 295 -0.70 21.56 0.51
CA ASN A 295 -1.61 20.55 1.04
C ASN A 295 -2.17 21.01 2.39
N MET A 296 -3.50 20.91 2.56
CA MET A 296 -4.19 21.40 3.74
C MET A 296 -4.52 20.28 4.72
N PHE A 297 -4.49 20.62 6.00
CA PHE A 297 -4.79 19.73 7.13
C PHE A 297 -5.66 20.44 8.17
N VAL A 298 -6.26 19.68 9.07
CA VAL A 298 -6.92 20.21 10.25
C VAL A 298 -6.45 19.46 11.49
N ALA A 299 -6.16 20.19 12.56
CA ALA A 299 -5.79 19.58 13.84
C ALA A 299 -7.03 18.94 14.48
N ASN A 300 -6.91 17.67 14.84
CA ASN A 300 -7.94 16.90 15.53
C ASN A 300 -7.39 16.24 16.80
N GLN A 301 -8.30 15.84 17.68
CA GLN A 301 -7.96 15.10 18.88
C GLN A 301 -8.91 13.89 19.00
N ASN A 302 -8.34 12.71 19.26
CA ASN A 302 -9.13 11.51 19.46
C ASN A 302 -9.84 11.58 20.81
N PRO A 303 -11.19 11.51 20.87
CA PRO A 303 -11.95 11.68 22.11
C PRO A 303 -11.74 10.55 23.12
N ASN A 304 -11.28 9.37 22.69
CA ASN A 304 -11.14 8.21 23.55
C ASN A 304 -9.78 8.13 24.26
N ASN A 305 -8.72 8.68 23.66
CA ASN A 305 -7.36 8.58 24.18
C ASN A 305 -6.62 9.91 24.22
N CYS A 306 -7.30 11.02 23.90
CA CYS A 306 -6.78 12.38 23.85
C CYS A 306 -5.58 12.62 22.92
N ARG A 307 -5.23 11.67 22.04
CA ARG A 307 -4.15 11.85 21.08
C ARG A 307 -4.51 12.88 20.03
N CYS A 308 -3.57 13.77 19.75
CA CYS A 308 -3.70 14.81 18.74
C CYS A 308 -3.09 14.34 17.40
N PHE A 309 -3.74 14.67 16.28
CA PHE A 309 -3.28 14.33 14.94
C PHE A 309 -3.71 15.36 13.91
N TRP A 310 -3.01 15.41 12.78
CA TRP A 310 -3.37 16.20 11.61
C TRP A 310 -4.17 15.36 10.62
N GLN A 311 -5.41 15.73 10.36
CA GLN A 311 -6.25 15.12 9.34
C GLN A 311 -6.09 15.86 8.02
N LYS A 312 -5.69 15.17 6.94
CA LYS A 312 -5.57 15.73 5.59
C LYS A 312 -6.96 16.16 5.09
N LYS A 313 -7.02 17.31 4.43
CA LYS A 313 -8.21 17.80 3.72
C LYS A 313 -8.15 17.40 2.25
N ASN A 314 -9.31 17.23 1.62
CA ASN A 314 -9.45 16.87 0.21
C ASN A 314 -9.31 18.08 -0.73
N TYR A 315 -8.58 19.11 -0.32
CA TYR A 315 -8.30 20.28 -1.14
C TYR A 315 -6.92 20.85 -0.82
N VAL A 316 -6.38 21.58 -1.78
CA VAL A 316 -5.13 22.32 -1.68
C VAL A 316 -5.39 23.81 -1.90
N LEU A 317 -4.50 24.68 -1.41
CA LEU A 317 -4.61 26.12 -1.59
C LEU A 317 -3.32 26.69 -2.17
N LYS A 318 -3.45 27.64 -3.09
CA LYS A 318 -2.32 28.44 -3.55
C LYS A 318 -1.77 29.31 -2.41
N PRO A 319 -0.50 29.73 -2.46
CA PRO A 319 0.09 30.55 -1.41
C PRO A 319 -0.71 31.78 -1.00
N GLU A 320 -1.30 32.47 -1.99
CA GLU A 320 -2.13 33.65 -1.78
C GLU A 320 -3.53 33.37 -1.18
N GLN A 321 -3.97 32.09 -1.20
CA GLN A 321 -5.26 31.65 -0.66
C GLN A 321 -5.14 31.10 0.75
N LEU A 322 -3.89 31.00 1.31
CA LEU A 322 -3.67 30.41 2.61
C LEU A 322 -4.30 31.28 3.71
N PRO A 323 -5.16 30.73 4.57
CA PRO A 323 -5.76 31.48 5.67
C PRO A 323 -4.69 32.05 6.62
N LYS A 324 -4.86 33.30 7.06
CA LYS A 324 -3.89 34.01 7.95
C LYS A 324 -3.63 33.28 9.27
N ASN A 325 -4.58 32.45 9.73
CA ASN A 325 -4.50 31.68 10.96
C ASN A 325 -4.07 30.22 10.73
N ALA A 326 -3.78 29.82 9.49
CA ALA A 326 -3.24 28.50 9.21
C ALA A 326 -1.79 28.41 9.72
N VAL A 327 -1.41 27.26 10.26
CA VAL A 327 -0.09 27.01 10.83
C VAL A 327 0.65 25.90 10.07
N PRO A 328 2.00 25.91 10.04
CA PRO A 328 2.75 24.77 9.52
C PRO A 328 2.42 23.50 10.31
N VAL A 329 2.26 22.38 9.58
CA VAL A 329 2.05 21.08 10.19
C VAL A 329 3.34 20.61 10.86
N GLU A 330 3.27 20.42 12.18
CA GLU A 330 4.33 19.86 13.01
C GLU A 330 3.78 18.64 13.77
N PRO A 331 4.59 17.58 14.02
CA PRO A 331 4.14 16.47 14.84
C PRO A 331 3.69 16.92 16.23
N PHE A 332 2.66 16.25 16.77
CA PHE A 332 2.22 16.45 18.13
C PHE A 332 3.01 15.58 19.12
N ILE A 333 3.17 16.08 20.34
CA ILE A 333 3.61 15.28 21.49
C ILE A 333 2.34 14.62 22.06
N ASN A 334 2.24 13.30 21.92
CA ASN A 334 1.09 12.51 22.39
C ASN A 334 1.47 11.67 23.61
#